data_de8b0e1465edff488fcf48819f1b034c
#
_entry.id   de8b0e1465edff488fcf48819f1b034c
#
_cell.length_a   1.000
_cell.length_b   1.000
_cell.length_c   1.000
_cell.angle_alpha   90.00
_cell.angle_beta   90.00
_cell.angle_gamma   90.00
#
_symmetry.space_group_name_H-M   'P 1'
#
loop_
_entity.id
_entity.type
_entity.pdbx_description
1 polymer ?
#
loop_
_entity_poly.entity_id
_entity_poly.type
_entity_poly.pdbx_seq_one_letter_code
_entity_poly.pdbx_strand_id
1 'polypeptide(L)'
;PDKGTILHVQYAVDDSWTGSDYNYQRLSGFANWFIPIKPRWISGLRIDAQHVFNDPPFYLLPSLNMRGVPFARYQGATTALIETEQRYDFNLRWSILAFVGAGKAIMRNESFGDAETIYNYGTGFRYLIARAFGVRTGIDVAWGPDSFGWYIVFGHNWNR
;
A
#
# COMPACT_ATOMS: atom_id res chain seq x y z
N PRO A 1 1.75 9.68 10.75
CA PRO A 1 2.85 9.46 11.71
C PRO A 1 4.08 10.27 11.33
N ASP A 2 4.85 10.67 12.32
CA ASP A 2 6.08 11.43 12.12
C ASP A 2 7.32 10.54 12.33
N LYS A 3 7.17 9.47 13.12
CA LYS A 3 8.19 8.47 13.39
C LYS A 3 7.53 7.16 13.81
N GLY A 4 8.10 6.03 13.44
CA GLY A 4 7.67 4.72 13.90
C GLY A 4 7.82 3.64 12.87
N THR A 5 7.61 2.41 13.30
CA THR A 5 7.61 1.21 12.47
C THR A 5 6.37 0.41 12.79
N ILE A 6 5.70 -0.06 11.77
CA ILE A 6 4.60 -1.01 11.86
C ILE A 6 5.01 -2.23 11.04
N LEU A 7 4.94 -3.40 11.63
CA LEU A 7 5.12 -4.68 10.97
C LEU A 7 3.87 -5.51 11.23
N HIS A 8 3.28 -6.05 10.18
CA HIS A 8 2.14 -6.96 10.25
C HIS A 8 2.42 -8.19 9.40
N VAL A 9 2.16 -9.36 9.94
CA VAL A 9 2.20 -10.64 9.22
C VAL A 9 0.94 -11.40 9.59
N GLN A 10 0.26 -11.94 8.60
CA GLN A 10 -0.97 -12.71 8.75
C GLN A 10 -0.88 -13.98 7.90
N TYR A 11 -1.26 -15.08 8.50
CA TYR A 11 -1.49 -16.35 7.82
C TYR A 11 -2.95 -16.77 8.03
N ALA A 12 -3.66 -17.04 6.95
CA ALA A 12 -5.05 -17.45 6.95
C ALA A 12 -5.20 -18.79 6.23
N VAL A 13 -6.06 -19.64 6.74
CA VAL A 13 -6.41 -20.95 6.18
C VAL A 13 -7.91 -21.01 6.03
N ASP A 14 -8.37 -21.30 4.83
CA ASP A 14 -9.75 -21.59 4.50
C ASP A 14 -9.83 -23.02 3.98
N ASP A 15 -10.64 -23.86 4.63
CA ASP A 15 -10.80 -25.28 4.30
C ASP A 15 -12.24 -25.73 4.65
N SER A 16 -12.64 -26.87 4.15
CA SER A 16 -13.94 -27.47 4.43
C SER A 16 -14.23 -27.63 5.93
N TRP A 17 -13.22 -27.92 6.74
CA TRP A 17 -13.37 -28.03 8.21
C TRP A 17 -13.62 -26.66 8.90
N THR A 18 -13.30 -25.55 8.25
CA THR A 18 -13.64 -24.20 8.70
C THR A 18 -15.00 -23.73 8.17
N GLY A 19 -15.70 -24.56 7.38
CA GLY A 19 -16.97 -24.22 6.75
C GLY A 19 -16.83 -23.43 5.44
N SER A 20 -15.65 -23.40 4.85
CA SER A 20 -15.42 -22.79 3.55
C SER A 20 -15.67 -23.76 2.41
N ASP A 21 -16.23 -23.28 1.29
CA ASP A 21 -16.37 -24.05 0.05
C ASP A 21 -15.05 -24.17 -0.73
N TYR A 22 -14.01 -23.44 -0.30
CA TYR A 22 -12.71 -23.40 -0.95
C TYR A 22 -11.60 -23.80 0.00
N ASN A 23 -10.60 -24.50 -0.55
CA ASN A 23 -9.40 -24.88 0.17
C ASN A 23 -8.23 -24.02 -0.35
N TYR A 24 -7.84 -23.00 0.41
CA TYR A 24 -6.69 -22.19 0.10
C TYR A 24 -6.04 -21.63 1.36
N GLN A 25 -4.77 -21.25 1.24
CA GLN A 25 -4.02 -20.62 2.30
C GLN A 25 -3.48 -19.29 1.79
N ARG A 26 -3.46 -18.28 2.65
CA ARG A 26 -2.94 -16.96 2.35
C ARG A 26 -1.91 -16.54 3.37
N LEU A 27 -0.73 -16.16 2.89
CA LEU A 27 0.28 -15.47 3.66
C LEU A 27 0.34 -14.02 3.19
N SER A 28 0.20 -13.09 4.10
CA SER A 28 0.28 -11.65 3.79
C SER A 28 1.10 -10.93 4.86
N GLY A 29 1.79 -9.89 4.45
CA GLY A 29 2.51 -9.04 5.36
C GLY A 29 2.76 -7.66 4.78
N PHE A 30 2.85 -6.67 5.68
CA PHE A 30 3.31 -5.34 5.30
C PHE A 30 4.22 -4.76 6.39
N ALA A 31 5.08 -3.88 5.97
CA ALA A 31 5.93 -3.11 6.85
C ALA A 31 5.93 -1.65 6.41
N ASN A 32 5.73 -0.75 7.37
CA ASN A 32 5.78 0.69 7.17
C ASN A 32 6.81 1.29 8.12
N TRP A 33 7.70 2.11 7.60
CA TRP A 33 8.68 2.87 8.38
C TRP A 33 8.48 4.37 8.14
N PHE A 34 8.53 5.14 9.21
CA PHE A 34 8.51 6.59 9.18
C PHE A 34 9.75 7.12 9.89
N ILE A 35 10.59 7.82 9.14
CA ILE A 35 11.90 8.28 9.57
C ILE A 35 11.96 9.80 9.40
N PRO A 36 12.11 10.58 10.49
CA PRO A 36 12.37 12.00 10.40
C PRO A 36 13.81 12.22 9.92
N ILE A 37 13.97 12.64 8.66
CA ILE A 37 15.27 12.94 8.06
C ILE A 37 15.78 14.30 8.58
N LYS A 38 14.87 15.26 8.72
CA LYS A 38 15.09 16.58 9.30
C LYS A 38 13.85 16.99 10.10
N PRO A 39 13.91 18.04 10.93
CA PRO A 39 12.77 18.47 11.77
C PRO A 39 11.44 18.68 11.02
N ARG A 40 11.52 18.99 9.71
CA ARG A 40 10.34 19.23 8.86
C ARG A 40 10.22 18.24 7.70
N TRP A 41 11.09 17.26 7.60
CA TRP A 41 11.11 16.29 6.51
C TRP A 41 11.01 14.87 7.06
N ILE A 42 9.91 14.23 6.78
CA ILE A 42 9.63 12.84 7.14
C ILE A 42 9.63 11.97 5.89
N SER A 43 10.45 10.94 5.90
CA SER A 43 10.48 9.91 4.87
C SER A 43 9.68 8.69 5.34
N GLY A 44 8.75 8.25 4.51
CA GLY A 44 8.01 7.02 4.68
C GLY A 44 8.47 5.96 3.69
N LEU A 45 8.53 4.71 4.12
CA LEU A 45 8.74 3.54 3.28
C LEU A 45 7.68 2.50 3.62
N ARG A 46 7.03 1.95 2.61
CA ARG A 46 6.10 0.84 2.70
C ARG A 46 6.58 -0.33 1.84
N ILE A 47 6.53 -1.51 2.41
CA ILE A 47 6.65 -2.77 1.69
C ILE A 47 5.41 -3.60 2.01
N ASP A 48 4.84 -4.25 1.01
CA ASP A 48 3.67 -5.12 1.15
C ASP A 48 3.86 -6.33 0.24
N ALA A 49 3.57 -7.51 0.77
CA ALA A 49 3.65 -8.76 0.02
C ALA A 49 2.53 -9.70 0.43
N GLN A 50 1.95 -10.38 -0.55
CA GLN A 50 0.93 -11.39 -0.33
C GLN A 50 1.17 -12.59 -1.25
N HIS A 51 0.88 -13.77 -0.75
CA HIS A 51 0.93 -15.01 -1.51
C HIS A 51 -0.24 -15.91 -1.16
N VAL A 52 -0.86 -16.51 -2.17
CA VAL A 52 -1.87 -17.57 -1.98
C VAL A 52 -1.33 -18.90 -2.48
N PHE A 53 -1.50 -19.88 -1.63
CA PHE A 53 -1.23 -21.30 -1.94
C PHE A 53 -2.52 -21.94 -2.43
N ASN A 54 -2.38 -22.99 -3.23
CA ASN A 54 -3.48 -23.67 -3.92
C ASN A 54 -4.13 -22.76 -4.97
N ASP A 55 -5.25 -23.17 -5.55
CA ASP A 55 -5.92 -22.45 -6.64
C ASP A 55 -7.27 -21.89 -6.18
N PRO A 56 -7.26 -20.77 -5.44
CA PRO A 56 -8.51 -20.11 -5.10
C PRO A 56 -9.16 -19.52 -6.36
N PRO A 57 -10.48 -19.26 -6.33
CA PRO A 57 -11.15 -18.50 -7.37
C PRO A 57 -10.49 -17.12 -7.59
N PHE A 58 -10.59 -16.59 -8.82
CA PHE A 58 -9.93 -15.35 -9.22
C PHE A 58 -10.26 -14.14 -8.31
N TYR A 59 -11.46 -14.08 -7.75
CA TYR A 59 -11.90 -13.01 -6.86
C TYR A 59 -11.25 -13.07 -5.45
N LEU A 60 -10.59 -14.17 -5.12
CA LEU A 60 -9.82 -14.33 -3.88
C LEU A 60 -8.31 -14.10 -4.08
N LEU A 61 -7.86 -13.90 -5.32
CA LEU A 61 -6.46 -13.61 -5.61
C LEU A 61 -6.05 -12.26 -5.00
N PRO A 62 -4.84 -12.17 -4.44
CA PRO A 62 -4.25 -10.90 -4.06
C PRO A 62 -4.21 -9.91 -5.22
N SER A 63 -4.40 -8.64 -4.91
CA SER A 63 -4.26 -7.55 -5.87
C SER A 63 -3.27 -6.50 -5.38
N LEU A 64 -2.63 -5.81 -6.31
CA LEU A 64 -1.80 -4.65 -5.99
C LEU A 64 -2.68 -3.51 -5.50
N ASN A 65 -2.44 -3.08 -4.26
CA ASN A 65 -3.12 -1.95 -3.65
C ASN A 65 -2.19 -0.74 -3.62
N MET A 66 -2.16 0.01 -4.72
CA MET A 66 -1.34 1.19 -4.93
C MET A 66 -2.23 2.39 -5.28
N ARG A 67 -1.83 3.58 -4.82
CA ARG A 67 -2.52 4.82 -5.22
C ARG A 67 -2.42 5.04 -6.73
N GLY A 68 -3.50 5.47 -7.39
CA GLY A 68 -3.55 5.67 -8.84
C GLY A 68 -3.76 4.38 -9.65
N VAL A 69 -3.83 3.23 -8.99
CA VAL A 69 -4.11 1.93 -9.61
C VAL A 69 -5.52 1.48 -9.21
N PRO A 70 -6.41 1.16 -10.15
CA PRO A 70 -7.76 0.69 -9.84
C PRO A 70 -7.72 -0.61 -9.03
N PHE A 71 -8.69 -0.75 -8.11
CA PHE A 71 -8.80 -1.96 -7.29
C PHE A 71 -8.93 -3.21 -8.19
N ALA A 72 -8.23 -4.28 -7.81
CA ALA A 72 -8.21 -5.56 -8.51
C ALA A 72 -7.78 -5.53 -9.99
N ARG A 73 -7.18 -4.42 -10.46
CA ARG A 73 -6.67 -4.32 -11.84
C ARG A 73 -5.51 -5.29 -12.09
N TYR A 74 -4.61 -5.40 -11.14
CA TYR A 74 -3.45 -6.29 -11.23
C TYR A 74 -3.52 -7.30 -10.10
N GLN A 75 -3.87 -8.54 -10.46
CA GLN A 75 -4.03 -9.67 -9.55
C GLN A 75 -3.03 -10.77 -9.91
N GLY A 76 -2.64 -11.56 -8.92
CA GLY A 76 -1.77 -12.72 -9.11
C GLY A 76 -1.75 -13.62 -7.89
N ALA A 77 -1.15 -14.79 -8.02
CA ALA A 77 -0.93 -15.69 -6.88
C ALA A 77 0.02 -15.05 -5.85
N THR A 78 0.94 -14.21 -6.33
CA THR A 78 1.85 -13.42 -5.50
C THR A 78 1.75 -11.96 -5.89
N THR A 79 1.62 -11.08 -4.90
CA THR A 79 1.78 -9.63 -5.10
C THR A 79 2.87 -9.11 -4.19
N ALA A 80 3.68 -8.19 -4.70
CA ALA A 80 4.69 -7.49 -3.93
C ALA A 80 4.75 -6.03 -4.38
N LEU A 81 4.89 -5.10 -3.44
CA LEU A 81 5.07 -3.69 -3.74
C LEU A 81 6.01 -3.01 -2.76
N ILE A 82 6.60 -1.95 -3.22
CA ILE A 82 7.37 -0.99 -2.44
C ILE A 82 6.91 0.42 -2.81
N GLU A 83 6.67 1.27 -1.83
CA GLU A 83 6.29 2.67 -2.05
C GLU A 83 7.04 3.54 -1.04
N THR A 84 7.60 4.65 -1.51
CA THR A 84 8.17 5.68 -0.64
C THR A 84 7.36 6.96 -0.71
N GLU A 85 7.23 7.64 0.42
CA GLU A 85 6.55 8.92 0.56
C GLU A 85 7.45 9.92 1.27
N GLN A 86 7.60 11.09 0.69
CA GLN A 86 8.38 12.19 1.24
C GLN A 86 7.44 13.32 1.63
N ARG A 87 7.33 13.60 2.93
CA ARG A 87 6.50 14.68 3.45
C ARG A 87 7.36 15.82 3.96
N TYR A 88 7.02 17.03 3.55
CA TYR A 88 7.65 18.26 4.04
C TYR A 88 6.63 19.15 4.73
N ASP A 89 6.87 19.47 6.01
CA ASP A 89 6.03 20.32 6.84
C ASP A 89 6.51 21.77 6.70
N PHE A 90 5.91 22.57 5.81
CA PHE A 90 6.35 23.95 5.57
C PHE A 90 5.87 24.92 6.66
N ASN A 91 4.83 24.57 7.40
CA ASN A 91 4.47 25.25 8.65
C ASN A 91 3.85 24.26 9.65
N LEU A 92 3.36 24.79 10.81
CA LEU A 92 2.80 23.96 11.89
C LEU A 92 1.56 23.16 11.51
N ARG A 93 0.86 23.55 10.46
CA ARG A 93 -0.41 22.93 10.06
C ARG A 93 -0.37 22.28 8.68
N TRP A 94 0.39 22.85 7.75
CA TRP A 94 0.39 22.46 6.37
C TRP A 94 1.63 21.68 5.98
N SER A 95 1.42 20.61 5.26
CA SER A 95 2.48 19.79 4.68
C SER A 95 2.15 19.50 3.22
N ILE A 96 3.19 19.34 2.43
CA ILE A 96 3.11 18.76 1.09
C ILE A 96 3.81 17.41 1.11
N LEU A 97 3.37 16.51 0.26
CA LEU A 97 4.03 15.23 0.09
C LEU A 97 4.13 14.83 -1.37
N ALA A 98 5.09 14.00 -1.67
CA ALA A 98 5.23 13.31 -2.93
C ALA A 98 5.52 11.82 -2.65
N PHE A 99 5.08 10.95 -3.54
CA PHE A 99 5.30 9.52 -3.41
C PHE A 99 5.55 8.88 -4.77
N VAL A 100 6.25 7.77 -4.72
CA VAL A 100 6.49 6.88 -5.85
C VAL A 100 6.56 5.45 -5.36
N GLY A 101 6.06 4.54 -6.16
CA GLY A 101 6.07 3.12 -5.84
C GLY A 101 6.20 2.25 -7.09
N ALA A 102 6.54 1.01 -6.83
CA ALA A 102 6.59 -0.06 -7.81
C ALA A 102 6.03 -1.34 -7.22
N GLY A 103 5.35 -2.13 -8.03
CA GLY A 103 4.81 -3.41 -7.61
C GLY A 103 4.69 -4.40 -8.75
N LYS A 104 4.56 -5.67 -8.40
CA LYS A 104 4.31 -6.77 -9.34
C LYS A 104 3.18 -7.64 -8.82
N ALA A 105 2.32 -8.05 -9.75
CA ALA A 105 1.36 -9.12 -9.55
C ALA A 105 1.82 -10.30 -10.43
N ILE A 106 2.14 -11.42 -9.81
CA ILE A 106 2.81 -12.55 -10.43
C ILE A 106 1.83 -13.72 -10.46
N MET A 107 1.52 -14.20 -11.65
CA MET A 107 0.69 -15.38 -11.82
C MET A 107 1.46 -16.65 -11.43
N ARG A 108 0.76 -17.73 -11.13
CA ARG A 108 1.36 -18.97 -10.64
C ARG A 108 2.46 -19.56 -11.54
N ASN A 109 2.28 -19.43 -12.86
CA ASN A 109 3.19 -19.97 -13.87
C ASN A 109 4.16 -18.91 -14.44
N GLU A 110 4.27 -17.78 -13.77
CA GLU A 110 5.06 -16.65 -14.20
C GLU A 110 6.26 -16.45 -13.25
N SER A 111 7.40 -16.12 -13.79
CA SER A 111 8.58 -15.79 -12.97
C SER A 111 8.51 -14.32 -12.52
N PHE A 112 9.22 -14.00 -11.45
CA PHE A 112 9.36 -12.61 -10.99
C PHE A 112 9.95 -11.69 -12.06
N GLY A 113 10.86 -12.22 -12.92
CA GLY A 113 11.48 -11.47 -14.00
C GLY A 113 10.52 -11.12 -15.14
N ASP A 114 9.61 -12.03 -15.44
CA ASP A 114 8.68 -11.90 -16.58
C ASP A 114 7.45 -11.06 -16.22
N ALA A 115 7.06 -11.01 -14.94
CA ALA A 115 5.92 -10.24 -14.48
C ALA A 115 6.13 -8.73 -14.71
N GLU A 116 5.07 -8.08 -15.22
CA GLU A 116 5.07 -6.64 -15.48
C GLU A 116 5.28 -5.85 -14.19
N THR A 117 6.14 -4.83 -14.25
CA THR A 117 6.33 -3.91 -13.14
C THR A 117 5.37 -2.73 -13.28
N ILE A 118 4.50 -2.59 -12.30
CA ILE A 118 3.52 -1.51 -12.22
C ILE A 118 4.09 -0.39 -11.37
N TYR A 119 4.11 0.82 -11.91
CA TYR A 119 4.60 2.01 -11.21
C TYR A 119 3.44 2.93 -10.86
N ASN A 120 3.55 3.60 -9.73
CA ASN A 120 2.70 4.73 -9.40
C ASN A 120 3.52 5.89 -8.87
N TYR A 121 3.00 7.09 -9.01
CA TYR A 121 3.55 8.30 -8.42
C TYR A 121 2.45 9.31 -8.18
N GLY A 122 2.75 10.27 -7.33
CA GLY A 122 1.78 11.31 -7.06
C GLY A 122 2.25 12.33 -6.04
N THR A 123 1.35 13.23 -5.72
CA THR A 123 1.57 14.28 -4.74
C THR A 123 0.30 14.52 -3.94
N GLY A 124 0.43 15.20 -2.83
CA GLY A 124 -0.71 15.57 -2.02
C GLY A 124 -0.37 16.66 -1.02
N PHE A 125 -1.37 17.12 -0.32
CA PHE A 125 -1.19 18.02 0.80
C PHE A 125 -1.87 17.48 2.06
N ARG A 126 -1.40 17.94 3.22
CA ARG A 126 -1.96 17.58 4.51
C ARG A 126 -2.20 18.84 5.33
N TYR A 127 -3.33 18.84 6.03
CA TYR A 127 -3.66 19.83 7.05
C TYR A 127 -3.79 19.14 8.41
N LEU A 128 -3.11 19.65 9.42
CA LEU A 128 -3.16 19.13 10.78
C LEU A 128 -4.41 19.64 11.48
N ILE A 129 -5.45 18.79 11.58
CA ILE A 129 -6.74 19.11 12.19
C ILE A 129 -6.60 19.12 13.71
N ALA A 130 -6.10 18.03 14.29
CA ALA A 130 -6.03 17.84 15.73
C ALA A 130 -4.57 17.75 16.18
N ARG A 131 -4.06 18.84 16.74
CA ARG A 131 -2.67 18.94 17.20
C ARG A 131 -2.34 17.94 18.30
N ALA A 132 -3.26 17.75 19.25
CA ALA A 132 -3.06 16.85 20.38
C ALA A 132 -2.84 15.38 19.96
N PHE A 133 -3.43 14.97 18.84
CA PHE A 133 -3.38 13.59 18.33
C PHE A 133 -2.55 13.43 17.05
N GLY A 134 -2.01 14.52 16.51
CA GLY A 134 -1.26 14.48 15.26
C GLY A 134 -2.09 14.10 14.03
N VAL A 135 -3.44 14.24 14.10
CA VAL A 135 -4.34 13.82 13.02
C VAL A 135 -4.30 14.82 11.89
N ARG A 136 -3.96 14.33 10.70
CA ARG A 136 -3.91 15.11 9.46
C ARG A 136 -5.02 14.67 8.51
N THR A 137 -5.54 15.59 7.74
CA THR A 137 -6.40 15.32 6.58
C THR A 137 -5.80 15.95 5.35
N GLY A 138 -6.22 15.51 4.17
CA GLY A 138 -5.72 16.10 2.94
C GLY A 138 -6.27 15.43 1.70
N ILE A 139 -5.66 15.78 0.58
CA ILE A 139 -6.00 15.23 -0.72
C ILE A 139 -4.72 14.76 -1.38
N ASP A 140 -4.76 13.56 -1.94
CA ASP A 140 -3.71 13.00 -2.81
C ASP A 140 -4.22 12.93 -4.23
N VAL A 141 -3.34 13.19 -5.18
CA VAL A 141 -3.51 12.89 -6.59
C VAL A 141 -2.43 11.90 -7.01
N ALA A 142 -2.82 10.87 -7.72
CA ALA A 142 -1.96 9.76 -8.07
C ALA A 142 -2.17 9.31 -9.50
N TRP A 143 -1.09 8.95 -10.15
CA TRP A 143 -1.05 8.37 -11.48
C TRP A 143 -0.50 6.96 -11.40
N GLY A 144 -1.20 6.05 -12.04
CA GLY A 144 -0.76 4.69 -12.37
C GLY A 144 -0.46 4.58 -13.86
N PRO A 145 -0.19 3.36 -14.39
CA PRO A 145 0.15 3.17 -15.79
C PRO A 145 -0.95 3.66 -16.75
N ASP A 146 -2.21 3.36 -16.43
CA ASP A 146 -3.37 3.61 -17.31
C ASP A 146 -4.46 4.43 -16.63
N SER A 147 -4.18 5.02 -15.46
CA SER A 147 -5.23 5.63 -14.65
C SER A 147 -4.72 6.78 -13.79
N PHE A 148 -5.65 7.64 -13.47
CA PHE A 148 -5.49 8.74 -12.54
C PHE A 148 -6.54 8.60 -11.44
N GLY A 149 -6.14 8.88 -10.21
CA GLY A 149 -7.04 8.88 -9.07
C GLY A 149 -6.78 10.06 -8.14
N TRP A 150 -7.81 10.47 -7.43
CA TRP A 150 -7.69 11.40 -6.32
C TRP A 150 -8.33 10.80 -5.06
N TYR A 151 -7.79 11.13 -3.90
CA TYR A 151 -8.15 10.52 -2.64
C TYR A 151 -8.26 11.56 -1.55
N ILE A 152 -9.36 11.54 -0.80
CA ILE A 152 -9.46 12.28 0.46
C ILE A 152 -8.87 11.40 1.54
N VAL A 153 -7.89 11.91 2.27
CA VAL A 153 -7.12 11.15 3.26
C VAL A 153 -7.38 11.70 4.66
N PHE A 154 -7.71 10.80 5.57
CA PHE A 154 -7.77 11.06 7.00
C PHE A 154 -6.71 10.21 7.71
N GLY A 155 -5.78 10.85 8.40
CA GLY A 155 -4.64 10.17 9.00
C GLY A 155 -3.55 9.87 7.97
N HIS A 156 -3.36 8.59 7.64
CA HIS A 156 -2.37 8.14 6.68
C HIS A 156 -2.95 7.15 5.67
N ASN A 157 -2.51 7.24 4.42
CA ASN A 157 -3.06 6.42 3.32
C ASN A 157 -2.65 4.93 3.38
N TRP A 158 -1.62 4.59 4.17
CA TRP A 158 -1.16 3.22 4.35
C TRP A 158 -1.81 2.49 5.53
N ASN A 159 -2.76 3.12 6.21
CA ASN A 159 -3.55 2.44 7.24
C ASN A 159 -4.52 1.46 6.57
N ARG A 160 -4.50 0.22 7.03
CA ARG A 160 -5.45 -0.84 6.71
C ARG A 160 -6.30 -1.18 7.91
#